data_002da388688dbf8094407b755b56fb88
#
_entry.id   002da388688dbf8094407b755b56fb88
#
_cell.length_a   1.000
_cell.length_b   1.000
_cell.length_c   1.000
_cell.angle_alpha   90.00
_cell.angle_beta   90.00
_cell.angle_gamma   90.00
#
_symmetry.space_group_name_H-M   'P 1'
#
loop_
_entity.id
_entity.type
_entity.pdbx_description
1 polymer ?
#
loop_
_entity_poly.entity_id
_entity_poly.type
_entity_poly.pdbx_seq_one_letter_code
_entity_poly.pdbx_strand_id
1 'polypeptide(L)'
;MTRLTLGISAPSLLVAAWIGAQGGEAPRATLLWGGDAEGGAPFVEADPTDASKVRGFDVEVAETIARGLGREARFLQVQWSSIDQSVERGDFAIGLSGMEDTPARRARHSVTVPYFEFREVLAVRSADVGRFLRLADLRGRRVATLGATVAYDILVTARDSLGVIPVSYDDDVHPYSDLVAGRVDAVLLDHIIAQRALRRRGGAGFVIEPQAVAVGRYVGVLAKGDAALRDSVDVVLRAAMRDGTLERIFRRWNVWDPDQGALFRRVAGQAEDSPLKVGAQHAAPLRDAAPLRPGVWAYLPSLGRAAVITAVVSALAMAVAVVVGLVVASGRVYGPAPVRAVMRAYVEVIRGTPVLLQLFVLYYGLAGLVRLPAFLAAVLGLGLNYAAYEAEIYRSALEAVSRAQLEAARTLGFSEAQILRLVRGPQALRYALAPMTNDFVALLKDSSLVSVLTVVELTKQTAIYATNIGSWIMPGVLCGVVYLAMSLPLARLGRRLERRWGAA
;
A
#
# COMPACT_ATOMS: atom_id res chain seq x y z
N MET A 1 28.52 53.97 27.21
CA MET A 1 27.45 54.60 26.44
C MET A 1 27.87 54.58 24.99
N THR A 2 27.24 53.78 24.19
CA THR A 2 26.84 54.01 22.78
C THR A 2 26.39 52.63 22.23
N ARG A 3 25.08 52.49 22.04
CA ARG A 3 24.43 51.33 21.45
C ARG A 3 24.61 51.35 19.91
N LEU A 4 25.15 50.32 19.31
CA LEU A 4 25.09 50.08 17.88
C LEU A 4 23.93 49.11 17.62
N THR A 5 22.87 49.65 17.01
CA THR A 5 21.78 48.89 16.42
C THR A 5 22.13 48.55 14.98
N LEU A 6 22.35 47.27 14.68
CA LEU A 6 22.43 46.78 13.30
C LEU A 6 21.00 46.54 12.80
N GLY A 7 20.55 47.39 11.88
CA GLY A 7 19.34 47.18 11.10
C GLY A 7 19.57 46.16 10.01
N ILE A 8 18.85 45.03 10.08
CA ILE A 8 18.72 44.08 8.98
C ILE A 8 17.44 44.47 8.23
N SER A 9 17.61 45.11 7.07
CA SER A 9 16.54 45.38 6.13
C SER A 9 16.19 44.11 5.36
N ALA A 10 14.94 43.62 5.54
CA ALA A 10 14.34 42.60 4.73
C ALA A 10 13.93 43.15 3.36
N PRO A 11 14.12 42.47 2.25
CA PRO A 11 13.39 42.73 1.03
C PRO A 11 12.13 41.87 1.03
N SER A 12 11.04 42.40 1.59
CA SER A 12 9.68 41.94 1.36
C SER A 12 9.00 42.81 0.33
N LEU A 13 8.13 42.19 -0.48
CA LEU A 13 7.15 42.82 -1.34
C LEU A 13 7.61 43.27 -2.73
N LEU A 14 7.43 42.33 -3.70
CA LEU A 14 6.91 42.63 -5.05
C LEU A 14 6.60 41.33 -5.81
N VAL A 15 5.63 40.54 -5.29
CA VAL A 15 4.88 39.54 -6.09
C VAL A 15 3.42 39.62 -5.64
N ALA A 16 2.79 40.71 -5.93
CA ALA A 16 1.35 40.86 -5.79
C ALA A 16 0.89 41.92 -6.78
N ALA A 17 0.60 41.55 -7.99
CA ALA A 17 -0.34 42.21 -8.91
C ALA A 17 -0.21 41.59 -10.31
N TRP A 18 -0.72 40.35 -10.47
CA TRP A 18 -1.24 39.87 -11.76
C TRP A 18 -2.30 38.79 -11.51
N ILE A 19 -3.43 39.19 -10.94
CA ILE A 19 -4.66 38.41 -10.97
C ILE A 19 -5.62 39.17 -11.87
N GLY A 20 -5.48 38.91 -13.16
CA GLY A 20 -6.50 39.22 -14.15
C GLY A 20 -7.75 38.39 -13.86
N ALA A 21 -8.89 39.07 -13.76
CA ALA A 21 -10.21 38.49 -13.62
C ALA A 21 -10.48 37.46 -14.73
N GLN A 22 -10.30 36.17 -14.42
CA GLN A 22 -11.02 35.10 -15.05
C GLN A 22 -12.01 34.62 -14.01
N GLY A 23 -13.30 34.58 -14.35
CA GLY A 23 -14.39 34.03 -13.55
C GLY A 23 -14.15 32.55 -13.33
N GLY A 24 -13.25 32.20 -12.44
CA GLY A 24 -12.97 30.85 -11.98
C GLY A 24 -13.93 30.52 -10.84
N GLU A 25 -14.78 29.54 -11.01
CA GLU A 25 -15.49 28.84 -9.94
C GLU A 25 -14.51 28.63 -8.77
N ALA A 26 -14.88 29.03 -7.55
CA ALA A 26 -14.03 28.82 -6.38
C ALA A 26 -13.62 27.33 -6.30
N PRO A 27 -12.37 26.99 -5.96
CA PRO A 27 -11.94 25.61 -5.93
C PRO A 27 -12.85 24.81 -5.02
N ARG A 28 -13.53 23.79 -5.57
CA ARG A 28 -14.44 22.92 -4.83
C ARG A 28 -13.67 22.23 -3.71
N ALA A 29 -14.25 22.15 -2.53
CA ALA A 29 -13.67 21.38 -1.43
C ALA A 29 -13.44 19.92 -1.87
N THR A 30 -12.33 19.33 -1.51
CA THR A 30 -11.95 17.97 -1.92
C THR A 30 -12.55 16.93 -0.98
N LEU A 31 -13.06 15.82 -1.52
CA LEU A 31 -13.34 14.57 -0.80
C LEU A 31 -12.19 13.61 -1.07
N LEU A 32 -11.27 13.49 -0.11
CA LEU A 32 -10.22 12.49 -0.18
C LEU A 32 -10.81 11.12 0.19
N TRP A 33 -10.66 10.12 -0.67
CA TRP A 33 -11.15 8.76 -0.45
C TRP A 33 -10.04 7.73 -0.68
N GLY A 34 -10.07 6.63 0.09
CA GLY A 34 -9.09 5.56 0.04
C GLY A 34 -9.65 4.29 -0.59
N GLY A 35 -8.82 3.62 -1.38
CA GLY A 35 -9.13 2.32 -2.00
C GLY A 35 -7.86 1.62 -2.47
N ASP A 36 -8.00 0.39 -2.93
CA ASP A 36 -6.88 -0.45 -3.36
C ASP A 36 -6.98 -0.79 -4.84
N ALA A 37 -6.08 -0.22 -5.64
CA ALA A 37 -5.98 -0.53 -7.07
C ALA A 37 -5.40 -1.93 -7.34
N GLU A 38 -4.82 -2.61 -6.35
CA GLU A 38 -4.51 -4.04 -6.40
C GLU A 38 -5.77 -4.89 -6.40
N GLY A 39 -6.87 -4.44 -5.76
CA GLY A 39 -8.17 -5.09 -5.84
C GLY A 39 -8.67 -5.26 -7.26
N GLY A 40 -8.18 -4.44 -8.18
CA GLY A 40 -8.42 -4.54 -9.62
C GLY A 40 -9.87 -4.29 -10.04
N ALA A 41 -10.11 -4.39 -11.35
CA ALA A 41 -11.45 -4.27 -11.90
C ALA A 41 -12.39 -5.35 -11.33
N PRO A 42 -13.68 -5.02 -11.11
CA PRO A 42 -14.34 -3.75 -11.44
C PRO A 42 -14.35 -2.73 -10.31
N PHE A 43 -13.70 -2.99 -9.15
CA PHE A 43 -13.71 -2.12 -7.99
C PHE A 43 -12.89 -0.85 -8.21
N VAL A 44 -11.57 -1.00 -8.11
CA VAL A 44 -10.57 0.04 -8.35
C VAL A 44 -9.40 -0.59 -9.09
N GLU A 45 -9.06 -0.07 -10.25
CA GLU A 45 -7.86 -0.49 -11.00
C GLU A 45 -7.13 0.72 -11.57
N ALA A 46 -5.84 0.57 -11.87
CA ALA A 46 -5.11 1.60 -12.60
C ALA A 46 -5.70 1.75 -14.01
N ASP A 47 -5.89 3.00 -14.46
CA ASP A 47 -6.34 3.26 -15.84
C ASP A 47 -5.29 2.76 -16.83
N PRO A 48 -5.66 1.92 -17.80
CA PRO A 48 -4.70 1.35 -18.75
C PRO A 48 -4.08 2.37 -19.70
N THR A 49 -4.72 3.54 -19.87
CA THR A 49 -4.22 4.62 -20.73
C THR A 49 -3.44 5.67 -19.97
N ASP A 50 -3.75 5.85 -18.69
CA ASP A 50 -3.05 6.77 -17.78
C ASP A 50 -2.94 6.16 -16.39
N ALA A 51 -1.87 5.46 -16.14
CA ALA A 51 -1.62 4.78 -14.87
C ALA A 51 -1.46 5.71 -13.65
N SER A 52 -1.55 7.02 -13.82
CA SER A 52 -1.68 7.98 -12.72
C SER A 52 -3.13 8.12 -12.24
N LYS A 53 -4.07 7.58 -12.99
CA LYS A 53 -5.50 7.59 -12.71
C LYS A 53 -5.98 6.20 -12.35
N VAL A 54 -7.11 6.17 -11.66
CA VAL A 54 -7.83 4.93 -11.35
C VAL A 54 -9.19 4.96 -12.01
N ARG A 55 -9.73 3.76 -12.28
CA ARG A 55 -11.08 3.56 -12.79
C ARG A 55 -11.73 2.37 -12.07
N GLY A 56 -13.02 2.26 -12.12
CA GLY A 56 -13.79 1.20 -11.47
C GLY A 56 -15.14 1.69 -11.01
N PHE A 57 -16.05 0.78 -10.65
CA PHE A 57 -17.33 1.23 -10.16
C PHE A 57 -17.23 1.97 -8.83
N ASP A 58 -16.31 1.59 -7.93
CA ASP A 58 -16.10 2.30 -6.67
C ASP A 58 -15.48 3.70 -6.87
N VAL A 59 -14.69 3.88 -7.94
CA VAL A 59 -14.23 5.21 -8.35
C VAL A 59 -15.43 6.09 -8.75
N GLU A 60 -16.33 5.56 -9.59
CA GLU A 60 -17.52 6.29 -10.03
C GLU A 60 -18.52 6.51 -8.87
N VAL A 61 -18.60 5.58 -7.91
CA VAL A 61 -19.35 5.77 -6.66
C VAL A 61 -18.76 6.91 -5.83
N ALA A 62 -17.42 6.94 -5.65
CA ALA A 62 -16.73 8.03 -4.95
C ALA A 62 -16.95 9.38 -5.61
N GLU A 63 -16.88 9.45 -6.95
CA GLU A 63 -17.19 10.65 -7.73
C GLU A 63 -18.65 11.10 -7.56
N THR A 64 -19.58 10.13 -7.52
CA THR A 64 -21.00 10.41 -7.30
C THR A 64 -21.25 10.98 -5.91
N ILE A 65 -20.63 10.40 -4.89
CA ILE A 65 -20.67 10.89 -3.51
C ILE A 65 -20.09 12.32 -3.44
N ALA A 66 -18.88 12.53 -3.97
CA ALA A 66 -18.23 13.82 -3.94
C ALA A 66 -19.06 14.89 -4.64
N ARG A 67 -19.59 14.60 -5.82
CA ARG A 67 -20.46 15.52 -6.58
C ARG A 67 -21.74 15.87 -5.81
N GLY A 68 -22.37 14.88 -5.17
CA GLY A 68 -23.56 15.10 -4.33
C GLY A 68 -23.29 15.95 -3.10
N LEU A 69 -22.03 15.93 -2.60
CA LEU A 69 -21.56 16.79 -1.50
C LEU A 69 -21.00 18.14 -1.96
N GLY A 70 -21.05 18.47 -3.27
CA GLY A 70 -20.44 19.68 -3.83
C GLY A 70 -18.92 19.68 -3.78
N ARG A 71 -18.28 18.50 -3.75
CA ARG A 71 -16.84 18.32 -3.64
C ARG A 71 -16.25 17.66 -4.89
N GLU A 72 -14.92 17.63 -4.97
CA GLU A 72 -14.18 16.88 -5.98
C GLU A 72 -13.59 15.61 -5.33
N ALA A 73 -13.75 14.45 -5.97
CA ALA A 73 -13.20 13.20 -5.49
C ALA A 73 -11.69 13.12 -5.77
N ARG A 74 -10.90 12.80 -4.76
CA ARG A 74 -9.46 12.55 -4.91
C ARG A 74 -9.10 11.20 -4.31
N PHE A 75 -8.50 10.34 -5.12
CA PHE A 75 -8.08 9.00 -4.74
C PHE A 75 -6.78 9.01 -3.94
N LEU A 76 -6.72 8.16 -2.90
CA LEU A 76 -5.50 7.79 -2.20
C LEU A 76 -5.35 6.27 -2.24
N GLN A 77 -4.23 5.78 -2.79
CA GLN A 77 -3.92 4.37 -2.80
C GLN A 77 -3.63 3.88 -1.38
N VAL A 78 -4.34 2.83 -0.96
CA VAL A 78 -4.17 2.15 0.32
C VAL A 78 -4.30 0.65 0.09
N GLN A 79 -3.52 -0.16 0.78
CA GLN A 79 -3.71 -1.61 0.78
C GLN A 79 -5.06 -1.95 1.42
N TRP A 80 -5.83 -2.87 0.81
CA TRP A 80 -7.21 -3.18 1.21
C TRP A 80 -7.32 -3.50 2.72
N SER A 81 -6.43 -4.35 3.25
CA SER A 81 -6.38 -4.71 4.66
C SER A 81 -6.07 -3.54 5.61
N SER A 82 -5.58 -2.41 5.10
CA SER A 82 -5.21 -1.23 5.87
C SER A 82 -6.23 -0.09 5.78
N ILE A 83 -7.31 -0.24 4.98
CA ILE A 83 -8.32 0.81 4.79
C ILE A 83 -8.95 1.21 6.12
N ASP A 84 -9.37 0.25 6.95
CA ASP A 84 -9.98 0.51 8.26
C ASP A 84 -9.07 1.35 9.17
N GLN A 85 -7.80 1.00 9.28
CA GLN A 85 -6.82 1.73 10.09
C GLN A 85 -6.52 3.12 9.53
N SER A 86 -6.46 3.26 8.20
CA SER A 86 -6.21 4.54 7.54
C SER A 86 -7.37 5.52 7.72
N VAL A 87 -8.61 5.03 7.72
CA VAL A 87 -9.80 5.82 8.07
C VAL A 87 -9.74 6.29 9.53
N GLU A 88 -9.40 5.40 10.47
CA GLU A 88 -9.24 5.76 11.90
C GLU A 88 -8.17 6.84 12.11
N ARG A 89 -7.09 6.80 11.33
CA ARG A 89 -6.03 7.80 11.35
C ARG A 89 -6.46 9.15 10.74
N GLY A 90 -7.50 9.15 9.92
CA GLY A 90 -7.93 10.32 9.16
C GLY A 90 -7.04 10.62 7.94
N ASP A 91 -6.44 9.59 7.33
CA ASP A 91 -5.65 9.73 6.10
C ASP A 91 -6.55 10.14 4.93
N PHE A 92 -7.83 9.75 4.99
CA PHE A 92 -8.90 10.13 4.06
C PHE A 92 -10.27 10.05 4.77
N ALA A 93 -11.29 10.66 4.16
CA ALA A 93 -12.60 10.80 4.78
C ALA A 93 -13.47 9.53 4.68
N ILE A 94 -13.34 8.76 3.58
CA ILE A 94 -14.13 7.55 3.31
C ILE A 94 -13.29 6.51 2.60
N GLY A 95 -13.36 5.27 3.06
CA GLY A 95 -12.81 4.09 2.41
C GLY A 95 -13.86 3.39 1.55
N LEU A 96 -13.49 3.08 0.30
CA LEU A 96 -14.24 2.28 -0.66
C LEU A 96 -13.31 1.17 -1.19
N SER A 97 -13.68 0.39 -2.16
CA SER A 97 -12.95 -0.76 -2.73
C SER A 97 -13.52 -2.12 -2.32
N GLY A 98 -14.84 -2.25 -2.46
CA GLY A 98 -15.53 -3.48 -2.07
C GLY A 98 -15.46 -3.74 -0.56
N MET A 99 -15.57 -2.69 0.26
CA MET A 99 -15.52 -2.83 1.72
C MET A 99 -16.76 -3.53 2.23
N GLU A 100 -16.56 -4.68 2.86
CA GLU A 100 -17.63 -5.56 3.32
C GLU A 100 -18.29 -5.05 4.62
N ASP A 101 -19.61 -5.13 4.68
CA ASP A 101 -20.41 -4.79 5.85
C ASP A 101 -20.34 -5.92 6.90
N THR A 102 -19.54 -5.74 7.93
CA THR A 102 -19.39 -6.71 9.02
C THR A 102 -19.77 -6.13 10.39
N PRO A 103 -20.25 -6.96 11.34
CA PRO A 103 -20.51 -6.51 12.70
C PRO A 103 -19.29 -5.87 13.38
N ALA A 104 -18.11 -6.43 13.15
CA ALA A 104 -16.84 -5.91 13.68
C ALA A 104 -16.55 -4.50 13.15
N ARG A 105 -16.75 -4.27 11.83
CA ARG A 105 -16.55 -2.97 11.20
C ARG A 105 -17.57 -1.94 11.69
N ARG A 106 -18.86 -2.31 11.82
CA ARG A 106 -19.89 -1.44 12.39
C ARG A 106 -19.63 -1.04 13.84
N ALA A 107 -19.03 -1.91 14.63
CA ALA A 107 -18.68 -1.61 16.02
C ALA A 107 -17.60 -0.51 16.11
N ARG A 108 -16.63 -0.51 15.18
CA ARG A 108 -15.44 0.37 15.21
C ARG A 108 -15.58 1.63 14.35
N HIS A 109 -16.38 1.58 13.31
CA HIS A 109 -16.48 2.61 12.27
C HIS A 109 -17.91 3.11 12.09
N SER A 110 -18.06 4.27 11.48
CA SER A 110 -19.30 4.70 10.85
C SER A 110 -19.34 4.12 9.44
N VAL A 111 -20.35 3.31 9.14
CA VAL A 111 -20.53 2.70 7.82
C VAL A 111 -21.77 3.25 7.14
N THR A 112 -21.71 3.44 5.82
CA THR A 112 -22.83 3.94 5.02
C THR A 112 -23.95 2.91 4.92
N VAL A 113 -25.06 3.30 4.31
CA VAL A 113 -26.00 2.33 3.74
C VAL A 113 -25.28 1.47 2.71
N PRO A 114 -25.64 0.18 2.58
CA PRO A 114 -25.04 -0.68 1.58
C PRO A 114 -25.41 -0.19 0.18
N TYR A 115 -24.41 -0.15 -0.70
CA TYR A 115 -24.60 0.28 -2.08
C TYR A 115 -24.51 -0.84 -3.11
N PHE A 116 -24.04 -2.04 -2.71
CA PHE A 116 -23.94 -3.22 -3.55
C PHE A 116 -24.14 -4.50 -2.73
N GLU A 117 -24.79 -5.52 -3.30
CA GLU A 117 -24.95 -6.85 -2.69
C GLU A 117 -24.13 -7.87 -3.47
N PHE A 118 -23.30 -8.65 -2.78
CA PHE A 118 -22.47 -9.69 -3.39
C PHE A 118 -22.75 -11.05 -2.80
N ARG A 119 -22.33 -12.09 -3.49
CA ARG A 119 -22.45 -13.49 -3.09
C ARG A 119 -21.09 -14.11 -2.93
N GLU A 120 -20.85 -14.76 -1.80
CA GLU A 120 -19.70 -15.66 -1.64
C GLU A 120 -19.97 -16.95 -2.40
N VAL A 121 -19.10 -17.30 -3.32
CA VAL A 121 -19.26 -18.45 -4.21
C VAL A 121 -18.07 -19.37 -4.17
N LEU A 122 -18.30 -20.66 -4.38
CA LEU A 122 -17.26 -21.64 -4.56
C LEU A 122 -16.81 -21.69 -6.02
N ALA A 123 -15.51 -21.62 -6.26
CA ALA A 123 -14.91 -21.98 -7.53
C ALA A 123 -14.15 -23.30 -7.37
N VAL A 124 -14.38 -24.24 -8.30
CA VAL A 124 -13.76 -25.56 -8.31
C VAL A 124 -13.14 -25.85 -9.65
N ARG A 125 -12.16 -26.76 -9.73
CA ARG A 125 -11.58 -27.14 -11.04
C ARG A 125 -12.68 -27.68 -11.97
N SER A 126 -12.55 -27.45 -13.27
CA SER A 126 -13.48 -27.96 -14.26
C SER A 126 -13.64 -29.50 -14.20
N ALA A 127 -12.64 -30.20 -13.76
CA ALA A 127 -12.68 -31.65 -13.55
C ALA A 127 -13.47 -32.10 -12.30
N ASP A 128 -13.71 -31.18 -11.35
CA ASP A 128 -14.40 -31.44 -10.09
C ASP A 128 -15.83 -30.87 -10.06
N VAL A 129 -16.37 -30.44 -11.20
CA VAL A 129 -17.75 -29.92 -11.33
C VAL A 129 -18.76 -30.92 -10.78
N GLY A 130 -19.69 -30.42 -9.95
CA GLY A 130 -20.71 -31.24 -9.30
C GLY A 130 -20.22 -32.07 -8.13
N ARG A 131 -18.93 -32.09 -7.84
CA ARG A 131 -18.35 -32.82 -6.71
C ARG A 131 -18.37 -32.03 -5.40
N PHE A 132 -18.16 -30.73 -5.46
CA PHE A 132 -18.07 -29.84 -4.33
C PHE A 132 -19.07 -28.68 -4.49
N LEU A 133 -20.33 -28.95 -4.16
CA LEU A 133 -21.42 -27.97 -4.28
C LEU A 133 -21.55 -27.07 -3.05
N ARG A 134 -21.12 -27.55 -1.89
CA ARG A 134 -21.26 -26.87 -0.60
C ARG A 134 -19.98 -27.02 0.22
N LEU A 135 -19.76 -26.13 1.19
CA LEU A 135 -18.61 -26.21 2.11
C LEU A 135 -18.51 -27.55 2.85
N ALA A 136 -19.65 -28.17 3.15
CA ALA A 136 -19.67 -29.49 3.80
C ALA A 136 -19.01 -30.62 2.97
N ASP A 137 -19.04 -30.47 1.64
CA ASP A 137 -18.44 -31.43 0.71
C ASP A 137 -16.89 -31.33 0.69
N LEU A 138 -16.35 -30.27 1.27
CA LEU A 138 -14.92 -29.94 1.30
C LEU A 138 -14.22 -30.35 2.61
N ARG A 139 -14.79 -31.30 3.36
CA ARG A 139 -14.15 -31.83 4.58
C ARG A 139 -12.75 -32.36 4.28
N GLY A 140 -11.74 -31.91 5.04
CA GLY A 140 -10.34 -32.30 4.84
C GLY A 140 -9.70 -31.73 3.56
N ARG A 141 -10.38 -30.82 2.87
CA ARG A 141 -9.92 -30.17 1.63
C ARG A 141 -9.37 -28.78 1.89
N ARG A 142 -8.41 -28.39 1.09
CA ARG A 142 -7.80 -27.06 1.13
C ARG A 142 -8.66 -26.08 0.34
N VAL A 143 -9.19 -25.07 1.01
CA VAL A 143 -10.02 -24.02 0.39
C VAL A 143 -9.32 -22.67 0.50
N ALA A 144 -9.00 -22.10 -0.64
CA ALA A 144 -8.33 -20.82 -0.74
C ALA A 144 -9.30 -19.65 -0.59
N THR A 145 -8.82 -18.56 -0.02
CA THR A 145 -9.53 -17.28 0.09
C THR A 145 -8.55 -16.12 0.30
N LEU A 146 -9.06 -14.90 0.33
CA LEU A 146 -8.28 -13.71 0.72
C LEU A 146 -8.37 -13.49 2.24
N GLY A 147 -7.24 -13.13 2.85
CA GLY A 147 -7.19 -12.76 4.26
C GLY A 147 -8.05 -11.53 4.58
N ALA A 148 -8.56 -11.46 5.81
CA ALA A 148 -9.37 -10.34 6.33
C ALA A 148 -10.70 -10.08 5.59
N THR A 149 -11.23 -11.04 4.83
CA THR A 149 -12.52 -10.99 4.14
C THR A 149 -13.59 -11.78 4.90
N VAL A 150 -14.87 -11.53 4.59
CA VAL A 150 -15.99 -12.36 5.06
C VAL A 150 -15.81 -13.83 4.66
N ALA A 151 -15.31 -14.10 3.45
CA ALA A 151 -14.98 -15.45 3.00
C ALA A 151 -13.97 -16.14 3.93
N TYR A 152 -12.95 -15.41 4.41
CA TYR A 152 -11.99 -15.95 5.37
C TYR A 152 -12.65 -16.33 6.71
N ASP A 153 -13.50 -15.44 7.25
CA ASP A 153 -14.23 -15.70 8.51
C ASP A 153 -15.16 -16.93 8.38
N ILE A 154 -15.83 -17.08 7.22
CA ILE A 154 -16.64 -18.26 6.90
C ILE A 154 -15.77 -19.51 6.91
N LEU A 155 -14.59 -19.50 6.29
CA LEU A 155 -13.71 -20.68 6.24
C LEU A 155 -13.09 -21.01 7.60
N VAL A 156 -12.75 -20.00 8.43
CA VAL A 156 -12.29 -20.23 9.81
C VAL A 156 -13.38 -20.92 10.63
N THR A 157 -14.63 -20.48 10.52
CA THR A 157 -15.77 -21.12 11.16
C THR A 157 -16.02 -22.54 10.61
N ALA A 158 -15.87 -22.73 9.29
CA ALA A 158 -16.02 -24.03 8.64
C ALA A 158 -14.89 -25.00 9.00
N ARG A 159 -13.69 -24.52 9.31
CA ARG A 159 -12.59 -25.34 9.83
C ARG A 159 -13.03 -26.09 11.09
N ASP A 160 -13.60 -25.38 12.04
CA ASP A 160 -13.95 -25.90 13.33
C ASP A 160 -15.23 -26.77 13.29
N SER A 161 -16.19 -26.43 12.42
CA SER A 161 -17.49 -27.11 12.31
C SER A 161 -17.53 -28.23 11.25
N LEU A 162 -16.85 -28.03 10.12
CA LEU A 162 -16.92 -28.93 8.96
C LEU A 162 -15.58 -29.62 8.64
N GLY A 163 -14.48 -29.23 9.28
CA GLY A 163 -13.14 -29.77 9.03
C GLY A 163 -12.52 -29.34 7.71
N VAL A 164 -12.90 -28.19 7.18
CA VAL A 164 -12.28 -27.56 6.01
C VAL A 164 -10.90 -27.03 6.40
N ILE A 165 -9.95 -26.98 5.47
CA ILE A 165 -8.60 -26.43 5.68
C ILE A 165 -8.48 -25.08 4.96
N PRO A 166 -8.61 -23.95 5.66
CA PRO A 166 -8.46 -22.63 5.05
C PRO A 166 -7.02 -22.38 4.60
N VAL A 167 -6.86 -21.75 3.42
CA VAL A 167 -5.57 -21.28 2.89
C VAL A 167 -5.75 -19.81 2.52
N SER A 168 -5.08 -18.92 3.26
CA SER A 168 -5.16 -17.48 3.05
C SER A 168 -4.13 -16.98 2.04
N TYR A 169 -4.52 -16.03 1.21
CA TYR A 169 -3.69 -15.34 0.24
C TYR A 169 -3.82 -13.82 0.41
N ASP A 170 -2.82 -13.10 -0.08
CA ASP A 170 -2.78 -11.63 -0.03
C ASP A 170 -3.25 -10.96 -1.33
N ASP A 171 -3.45 -11.74 -2.41
CA ASP A 171 -3.92 -11.29 -3.72
C ASP A 171 -4.91 -12.28 -4.35
N ASP A 172 -5.70 -11.82 -5.31
CA ASP A 172 -6.76 -12.59 -5.96
C ASP A 172 -6.31 -13.40 -7.20
N VAL A 173 -5.04 -13.37 -7.55
CA VAL A 173 -4.48 -14.12 -8.69
C VAL A 173 -4.04 -15.51 -8.27
N HIS A 174 -3.33 -15.60 -7.16
CA HIS A 174 -2.76 -16.86 -6.67
C HIS A 174 -3.80 -17.91 -6.25
N PRO A 175 -4.94 -17.59 -5.58
CA PRO A 175 -5.95 -18.57 -5.25
C PRO A 175 -6.42 -19.39 -6.47
N TYR A 176 -6.72 -18.68 -7.57
CA TYR A 176 -7.21 -19.32 -8.80
C TYR A 176 -6.08 -20.02 -9.58
N SER A 177 -4.87 -19.53 -9.48
CA SER A 177 -3.70 -20.18 -10.09
C SER A 177 -3.40 -21.51 -9.38
N ASP A 178 -3.47 -21.51 -8.06
CA ASP A 178 -3.26 -22.70 -7.22
C ASP A 178 -4.43 -23.69 -7.34
N LEU A 179 -5.66 -23.20 -7.52
CA LEU A 179 -6.81 -24.06 -7.84
C LEU A 179 -6.57 -24.85 -9.12
N VAL A 180 -6.21 -24.16 -10.20
CA VAL A 180 -5.95 -24.80 -11.51
C VAL A 180 -4.75 -25.76 -11.43
N ALA A 181 -3.71 -25.40 -10.67
CA ALA A 181 -2.54 -26.25 -10.44
C ALA A 181 -2.81 -27.43 -9.48
N GLY A 182 -3.99 -27.51 -8.88
CA GLY A 182 -4.35 -28.58 -7.93
C GLY A 182 -3.70 -28.45 -6.54
N ARG A 183 -3.15 -27.29 -6.20
CA ARG A 183 -2.57 -27.04 -4.87
C ARG A 183 -3.62 -26.76 -3.81
N VAL A 184 -4.80 -26.28 -4.22
CA VAL A 184 -6.01 -26.17 -3.42
C VAL A 184 -7.17 -26.86 -4.14
N ASP A 185 -8.20 -27.25 -3.40
CA ASP A 185 -9.34 -28.00 -3.93
C ASP A 185 -10.48 -27.08 -4.38
N ALA A 186 -10.64 -25.94 -3.74
CA ALA A 186 -11.64 -24.92 -4.06
C ALA A 186 -11.15 -23.51 -3.69
N VAL A 187 -11.83 -22.50 -4.20
CA VAL A 187 -11.68 -21.09 -3.79
C VAL A 187 -13.04 -20.58 -3.33
N LEU A 188 -13.10 -19.95 -2.18
CA LEU A 188 -14.27 -19.22 -1.68
C LEU A 188 -13.97 -17.73 -1.72
N LEU A 189 -14.65 -16.98 -2.57
CA LEU A 189 -14.55 -15.53 -2.69
C LEU A 189 -15.84 -14.95 -3.25
N ASP A 190 -15.97 -13.63 -3.20
CA ASP A 190 -17.11 -12.98 -3.83
C ASP A 190 -17.20 -13.25 -5.33
N HIS A 191 -18.43 -13.28 -5.84
CA HIS A 191 -18.72 -13.63 -7.23
C HIS A 191 -18.11 -12.65 -8.24
N ILE A 192 -17.87 -11.39 -7.85
CA ILE A 192 -17.25 -10.37 -8.71
C ILE A 192 -15.80 -10.72 -8.97
N ILE A 193 -15.05 -11.07 -7.92
CA ILE A 193 -13.65 -11.52 -8.02
C ILE A 193 -13.58 -12.85 -8.78
N ALA A 194 -14.46 -13.80 -8.46
CA ALA A 194 -14.50 -15.10 -9.13
C ALA A 194 -14.75 -14.98 -10.63
N GLN A 195 -15.75 -14.18 -11.03
CA GLN A 195 -16.06 -13.92 -12.44
C GLN A 195 -14.92 -13.20 -13.16
N ARG A 196 -14.26 -12.23 -12.48
CA ARG A 196 -13.07 -11.56 -13.02
C ARG A 196 -11.96 -12.56 -13.31
N ALA A 197 -11.63 -13.41 -12.33
CA ALA A 197 -10.59 -14.42 -12.48
C ALA A 197 -10.90 -15.40 -13.64
N LEU A 198 -12.17 -15.80 -13.77
CA LEU A 198 -12.62 -16.67 -14.87
C LEU A 198 -12.48 -15.99 -16.24
N ARG A 199 -12.89 -14.71 -16.36
CA ARG A 199 -12.74 -13.94 -17.61
C ARG A 199 -11.26 -13.78 -17.99
N ARG A 200 -10.37 -13.49 -17.03
CA ARG A 200 -8.93 -13.36 -17.30
C ARG A 200 -8.31 -14.63 -17.87
N ARG A 201 -8.87 -15.79 -17.54
CA ARG A 201 -8.43 -17.10 -18.06
C ARG A 201 -9.17 -17.54 -19.32
N GLY A 202 -9.98 -16.69 -19.93
CA GLY A 202 -10.80 -17.06 -21.11
C GLY A 202 -11.84 -18.14 -20.83
N GLY A 203 -12.33 -18.23 -19.60
CA GLY A 203 -13.32 -19.22 -19.20
C GLY A 203 -12.78 -20.62 -18.93
N ALA A 204 -11.47 -20.80 -18.83
CA ALA A 204 -10.85 -22.12 -18.72
C ALA A 204 -10.26 -22.42 -17.32
N GLY A 205 -10.25 -23.70 -16.96
CA GLY A 205 -9.52 -24.26 -15.84
C GLY A 205 -10.33 -24.44 -14.55
N PHE A 206 -11.35 -23.63 -14.32
CA PHE A 206 -12.27 -23.78 -13.17
C PHE A 206 -13.67 -23.32 -13.52
N VAL A 207 -14.63 -23.66 -12.68
CA VAL A 207 -16.05 -23.32 -12.78
C VAL A 207 -16.47 -22.66 -11.45
N ILE A 208 -17.37 -21.71 -11.52
CA ILE A 208 -18.00 -21.09 -10.36
C ILE A 208 -19.31 -21.83 -10.11
N GLU A 209 -19.45 -22.42 -8.91
CA GLU A 209 -20.69 -23.08 -8.52
C GLU A 209 -21.83 -22.07 -8.38
N PRO A 210 -23.03 -22.39 -8.87
CA PRO A 210 -24.14 -21.45 -8.94
C PRO A 210 -24.73 -21.11 -7.57
N GLN A 211 -24.53 -21.99 -6.56
CA GLN A 211 -25.09 -21.80 -5.23
C GLN A 211 -24.20 -20.90 -4.40
N ALA A 212 -24.76 -19.79 -3.92
CA ALA A 212 -24.05 -18.91 -2.98
C ALA A 212 -23.89 -19.59 -1.61
N VAL A 213 -22.72 -19.47 -1.03
CA VAL A 213 -22.43 -19.89 0.34
C VAL A 213 -22.95 -18.88 1.35
N ALA A 214 -22.84 -17.59 1.03
CA ALA A 214 -23.32 -16.47 1.82
C ALA A 214 -23.65 -15.26 0.92
N VAL A 215 -24.34 -14.28 1.49
CA VAL A 215 -24.61 -12.99 0.87
C VAL A 215 -24.02 -11.90 1.75
N GLY A 216 -23.23 -11.04 1.16
CA GLY A 216 -22.64 -9.88 1.81
C GLY A 216 -23.03 -8.57 1.10
N ARG A 217 -22.57 -7.45 1.66
CA ARG A 217 -22.87 -6.12 1.12
C ARG A 217 -21.64 -5.24 1.18
N TYR A 218 -21.45 -4.38 0.17
CA TYR A 218 -20.41 -3.37 0.20
C TYR A 218 -20.94 -2.05 0.76
N VAL A 219 -20.11 -1.40 1.56
CA VAL A 219 -20.38 -0.14 2.25
C VAL A 219 -19.20 0.81 2.13
N GLY A 220 -19.45 2.10 2.29
CA GLY A 220 -18.38 3.06 2.55
C GLY A 220 -18.04 3.07 4.05
N VAL A 221 -16.76 3.15 4.37
CA VAL A 221 -16.24 3.13 5.76
C VAL A 221 -15.68 4.49 6.10
N LEU A 222 -16.14 5.08 7.21
CA LEU A 222 -15.70 6.37 7.75
C LEU A 222 -15.23 6.21 9.20
N ALA A 223 -14.47 7.17 9.71
CA ALA A 223 -14.11 7.20 11.11
C ALA A 223 -15.36 7.23 12.01
N LYS A 224 -15.28 6.63 13.19
CA LYS A 224 -16.43 6.50 14.11
C LYS A 224 -17.07 7.84 14.46
N GLY A 225 -16.26 8.92 14.53
CA GLY A 225 -16.72 10.27 14.83
C GLY A 225 -17.40 11.00 13.67
N ASP A 226 -17.31 10.50 12.44
CA ASP A 226 -17.77 11.19 11.23
C ASP A 226 -19.23 10.83 10.84
N ALA A 227 -20.10 10.64 11.84
CA ALA A 227 -21.50 10.27 11.61
C ALA A 227 -22.26 11.28 10.75
N ALA A 228 -22.01 12.58 10.90
CA ALA A 228 -22.66 13.62 10.08
C ALA A 228 -22.25 13.53 8.60
N LEU A 229 -20.99 13.23 8.31
CA LEU A 229 -20.53 12.99 6.93
C LEU A 229 -21.16 11.70 6.39
N ARG A 230 -21.20 10.61 7.18
CA ARG A 230 -21.87 9.36 6.83
C ARG A 230 -23.32 9.60 6.47
N ASP A 231 -24.08 10.36 7.27
CA ASP A 231 -25.48 10.67 7.00
C ASP A 231 -25.65 11.44 5.69
N SER A 232 -24.75 12.38 5.40
CA SER A 232 -24.74 13.12 4.13
C SER A 232 -24.42 12.22 2.94
N VAL A 233 -23.50 11.28 3.08
CA VAL A 233 -23.17 10.27 2.06
C VAL A 233 -24.37 9.35 1.83
N ASP A 234 -25.05 8.92 2.88
CA ASP A 234 -26.26 8.07 2.80
C ASP A 234 -27.38 8.73 2.02
N VAL A 235 -27.58 10.04 2.20
CA VAL A 235 -28.56 10.81 1.40
C VAL A 235 -28.20 10.77 -0.09
N VAL A 236 -26.94 10.98 -0.42
CA VAL A 236 -26.46 10.92 -1.81
C VAL A 236 -26.62 9.53 -2.41
N LEU A 237 -26.22 8.48 -1.69
CA LEU A 237 -26.33 7.10 -2.16
C LEU A 237 -27.79 6.70 -2.40
N ARG A 238 -28.71 7.03 -1.48
CA ARG A 238 -30.15 6.76 -1.65
C ARG A 238 -30.73 7.53 -2.82
N ALA A 239 -30.30 8.76 -3.07
CA ALA A 239 -30.71 9.53 -4.24
C ALA A 239 -30.22 8.86 -5.53
N ALA A 240 -28.95 8.46 -5.58
CA ALA A 240 -28.34 7.79 -6.73
C ALA A 240 -28.92 6.40 -7.03
N MET A 241 -29.47 5.72 -6.02
CA MET A 241 -30.26 4.49 -6.20
C MET A 241 -31.61 4.80 -6.86
N ARG A 242 -32.30 5.86 -6.41
CA ARG A 242 -33.64 6.23 -6.94
C ARG A 242 -33.62 6.76 -8.35
N ASP A 243 -32.60 7.56 -8.69
CA ASP A 243 -32.49 8.19 -10.02
C ASP A 243 -31.79 7.31 -11.06
N GLY A 244 -31.42 6.07 -10.69
CA GLY A 244 -30.77 5.10 -11.55
C GLY A 244 -29.27 5.38 -11.82
N THR A 245 -28.65 6.32 -11.13
CA THR A 245 -27.23 6.63 -11.33
C THR A 245 -26.35 5.44 -10.98
N LEU A 246 -26.56 4.77 -9.82
CA LEU A 246 -25.82 3.57 -9.44
C LEU A 246 -26.11 2.40 -10.37
N GLU A 247 -27.35 2.23 -10.84
CA GLU A 247 -27.69 1.21 -11.83
C GLU A 247 -26.89 1.39 -13.13
N ARG A 248 -26.81 2.64 -13.65
CA ARG A 248 -26.01 2.94 -14.86
C ARG A 248 -24.53 2.62 -14.65
N ILE A 249 -23.98 2.95 -13.48
CA ILE A 249 -22.58 2.63 -13.12
C ILE A 249 -22.38 1.11 -13.16
N PHE A 250 -23.19 0.35 -12.43
CA PHE A 250 -23.02 -1.10 -12.31
C PHE A 250 -23.27 -1.85 -13.61
N ARG A 251 -24.19 -1.36 -14.47
CA ARG A 251 -24.38 -1.89 -15.83
C ARG A 251 -23.16 -1.65 -16.72
N ARG A 252 -22.52 -0.48 -16.63
CA ARG A 252 -21.30 -0.17 -17.38
C ARG A 252 -20.15 -1.12 -17.02
N TRP A 253 -20.07 -1.51 -15.76
CA TRP A 253 -19.06 -2.43 -15.26
C TRP A 253 -19.47 -3.91 -15.35
N ASN A 254 -20.61 -4.22 -15.94
CA ASN A 254 -21.16 -5.58 -16.07
C ASN A 254 -21.30 -6.33 -14.73
N VAL A 255 -21.71 -5.61 -13.67
CA VAL A 255 -21.92 -6.17 -12.33
C VAL A 255 -23.37 -6.00 -11.86
N TRP A 256 -24.23 -5.45 -12.69
CA TRP A 256 -25.66 -5.31 -12.38
C TRP A 256 -26.41 -6.64 -12.53
N ASP A 257 -27.15 -7.00 -11.52
CA ASP A 257 -28.07 -8.14 -11.50
C ASP A 257 -29.39 -7.79 -10.78
N PRO A 258 -30.41 -8.69 -10.79
CA PRO A 258 -31.68 -8.45 -10.09
C PRO A 258 -31.57 -8.20 -8.59
N ASP A 259 -30.55 -8.76 -7.93
CA ASP A 259 -30.34 -8.61 -6.48
C ASP A 259 -30.04 -7.15 -6.13
N GLN A 260 -29.30 -6.43 -7.01
CA GLN A 260 -29.05 -5.01 -6.85
C GLN A 260 -30.32 -4.17 -6.86
N GLY A 261 -31.25 -4.50 -7.79
CA GLY A 261 -32.56 -3.83 -7.84
C GLY A 261 -33.37 -4.06 -6.57
N ALA A 262 -33.36 -5.26 -6.00
CA ALA A 262 -33.99 -5.57 -4.72
C ALA A 262 -33.34 -4.83 -3.55
N LEU A 263 -32.00 -4.77 -3.51
CA LEU A 263 -31.25 -3.99 -2.52
C LEU A 263 -31.67 -2.51 -2.57
N PHE A 264 -31.73 -1.91 -3.76
CA PHE A 264 -32.03 -0.49 -3.93
C PHE A 264 -33.45 -0.15 -3.45
N ARG A 265 -34.43 -1.00 -3.76
CA ARG A 265 -35.80 -0.80 -3.21
C ARG A 265 -35.82 -0.81 -1.69
N ARG A 266 -35.13 -1.76 -1.06
CA ARG A 266 -35.04 -1.85 0.42
C ARG A 266 -34.35 -0.63 1.03
N VAL A 267 -33.21 -0.22 0.48
CA VAL A 267 -32.38 0.85 1.04
C VAL A 267 -32.97 2.24 0.75
N ALA A 268 -33.56 2.43 -0.42
CA ALA A 268 -34.17 3.72 -0.81
C ALA A 268 -35.56 3.95 -0.24
N GLY A 269 -36.14 2.96 0.49
CA GLY A 269 -37.46 3.09 1.12
C GLY A 269 -38.63 3.01 0.13
N GLN A 270 -38.44 2.36 -1.01
CA GLN A 270 -39.55 2.01 -1.90
C GLN A 270 -40.19 0.73 -1.36
N ALA A 271 -41.45 0.78 -0.93
CA ALA A 271 -42.20 -0.32 -0.35
C ALA A 271 -42.13 -1.59 -1.19
N GLU A 272 -41.91 -2.73 -0.57
CA GLU A 272 -41.99 -4.04 -1.20
C GLU A 272 -43.46 -4.44 -1.34
N ASP A 273 -43.93 -4.58 -2.57
CA ASP A 273 -45.02 -5.51 -2.91
C ASP A 273 -44.40 -6.60 -3.81
N SER A 274 -43.73 -7.58 -3.24
CA SER A 274 -43.68 -8.96 -3.73
C SER A 274 -42.73 -9.84 -2.89
N PRO A 275 -43.14 -11.06 -2.53
CA PRO A 275 -42.28 -11.98 -1.80
C PRO A 275 -41.14 -12.50 -2.69
N LEU A 276 -39.90 -12.44 -2.14
CA LEU A 276 -38.70 -12.98 -2.76
C LEU A 276 -38.86 -14.46 -3.11
N LYS A 277 -39.02 -14.76 -4.37
CA LYS A 277 -38.70 -16.08 -4.90
C LYS A 277 -37.17 -16.13 -5.06
N VAL A 278 -36.49 -16.80 -4.13
CA VAL A 278 -35.13 -17.26 -4.32
C VAL A 278 -35.15 -18.32 -5.43
N GLY A 279 -35.09 -17.84 -6.66
CA GLY A 279 -34.99 -18.68 -7.84
C GLY A 279 -33.55 -18.54 -8.36
N ALA A 280 -32.83 -19.66 -8.39
CA ALA A 280 -31.61 -19.80 -9.16
C ALA A 280 -31.93 -19.47 -10.63
N GLN A 281 -31.76 -18.20 -11.02
CA GLN A 281 -31.82 -17.79 -12.42
C GLN A 281 -30.42 -17.42 -12.89
N HIS A 282 -29.99 -18.24 -13.82
CA HIS A 282 -28.85 -18.14 -14.72
C HIS A 282 -28.26 -16.73 -14.83
N ALA A 283 -27.02 -16.59 -14.41
CA ALA A 283 -26.21 -15.49 -14.89
C ALA A 283 -26.20 -15.55 -16.43
N ALA A 284 -26.87 -14.60 -17.07
CA ALA A 284 -26.76 -14.46 -18.50
C ALA A 284 -25.27 -14.36 -18.87
N PRO A 285 -24.81 -15.08 -19.90
CA PRO A 285 -23.43 -14.94 -20.34
C PRO A 285 -23.20 -13.47 -20.69
N LEU A 286 -22.28 -12.85 -19.99
CA LEU A 286 -21.85 -11.48 -20.22
C LEU A 286 -21.33 -11.40 -21.66
N ARG A 287 -22.05 -10.69 -22.53
CA ARG A 287 -21.60 -10.37 -23.88
C ARG A 287 -20.28 -9.63 -23.77
N ASP A 288 -19.31 -10.12 -24.55
CA ASP A 288 -17.95 -9.66 -24.67
C ASP A 288 -17.82 -8.14 -24.83
N ALA A 289 -17.59 -7.43 -23.73
CA ALA A 289 -16.70 -6.30 -23.81
C ALA A 289 -15.30 -6.92 -23.81
N ALA A 290 -14.69 -7.02 -24.96
CA ALA A 290 -13.31 -7.51 -25.09
C ALA A 290 -12.45 -6.77 -24.05
N PRO A 291 -11.72 -7.47 -23.18
CA PRO A 291 -10.82 -6.81 -22.28
C PRO A 291 -9.80 -6.11 -23.18
N LEU A 292 -9.81 -4.78 -23.17
CA LEU A 292 -8.67 -4.00 -23.62
C LEU A 292 -7.53 -4.43 -22.69
N ARG A 293 -6.76 -5.46 -23.12
CA ARG A 293 -5.49 -5.81 -22.49
C ARG A 293 -4.49 -4.76 -22.96
N PRO A 294 -4.20 -3.72 -22.17
CA PRO A 294 -3.16 -2.80 -22.54
C PRO A 294 -1.89 -3.65 -22.66
N GLY A 295 -1.18 -3.51 -23.78
CA GLY A 295 0.10 -4.18 -23.94
C GLY A 295 1.02 -3.81 -22.76
N VAL A 296 1.88 -4.73 -22.35
CA VAL A 296 2.82 -4.56 -21.21
C VAL A 296 3.56 -3.22 -21.26
N TRP A 297 3.78 -2.69 -22.44
CA TRP A 297 4.45 -1.41 -22.70
C TRP A 297 3.67 -0.18 -22.19
N ALA A 298 2.35 -0.27 -22.05
CA ALA A 298 1.52 0.81 -21.49
C ALA A 298 1.86 1.09 -20.02
N TYR A 299 2.45 0.14 -19.32
CA TYR A 299 2.80 0.26 -17.90
C TYR A 299 4.20 0.86 -17.64
N LEU A 300 5.06 0.95 -18.64
CA LEU A 300 6.43 1.46 -18.49
C LEU A 300 6.51 2.88 -17.89
N PRO A 301 5.68 3.86 -18.29
CA PRO A 301 5.75 5.20 -17.72
C PRO A 301 5.48 5.21 -16.20
N SER A 302 4.58 4.38 -15.71
CA SER A 302 4.23 4.32 -14.29
C SER A 302 5.27 3.53 -13.50
N LEU A 303 5.84 2.47 -14.05
CA LEU A 303 7.00 1.81 -13.45
C LEU A 303 8.18 2.78 -13.36
N GLY A 304 8.39 3.62 -14.37
CA GLY A 304 9.41 4.68 -14.35
C GLY A 304 9.17 5.69 -13.22
N ARG A 305 7.93 6.16 -13.04
CA ARG A 305 7.59 7.05 -11.91
C ARG A 305 7.79 6.37 -10.56
N ALA A 306 7.35 5.12 -10.43
CA ALA A 306 7.52 4.34 -9.20
C ALA A 306 9.02 4.10 -8.90
N ALA A 307 9.85 3.84 -9.91
CA ALA A 307 11.30 3.75 -9.76
C ALA A 307 11.91 5.06 -9.24
N VAL A 308 11.42 6.22 -9.70
CA VAL A 308 11.86 7.52 -9.15
C VAL A 308 11.45 7.65 -7.68
N ILE A 309 10.24 7.24 -7.30
CA ILE A 309 9.80 7.24 -5.89
C ILE A 309 10.71 6.34 -5.05
N THR A 310 10.98 5.11 -5.51
CA THR A 310 11.95 4.18 -4.89
C THR A 310 13.31 4.84 -4.68
N ALA A 311 13.85 5.48 -5.71
CA ALA A 311 15.15 6.16 -5.65
C ALA A 311 15.14 7.34 -4.66
N VAL A 312 14.08 8.16 -4.68
CA VAL A 312 13.95 9.33 -3.78
C VAL A 312 13.79 8.88 -2.33
N VAL A 313 12.93 7.92 -2.03
CA VAL A 313 12.78 7.37 -0.67
C VAL A 313 14.11 6.83 -0.18
N SER A 314 14.80 6.04 -0.99
CA SER A 314 16.11 5.44 -0.63
C SER A 314 17.18 6.50 -0.39
N ALA A 315 17.26 7.53 -1.24
CA ALA A 315 18.23 8.61 -1.10
C ALA A 315 17.98 9.44 0.17
N LEU A 316 16.72 9.78 0.44
CA LEU A 316 16.34 10.54 1.65
C LEU A 316 16.54 9.69 2.91
N ALA A 317 16.18 8.42 2.89
CA ALA A 317 16.42 7.51 4.01
C ALA A 317 17.93 7.34 4.28
N MET A 318 18.75 7.22 3.22
CA MET A 318 20.21 7.17 3.38
C MET A 318 20.78 8.46 3.94
N ALA A 319 20.27 9.63 3.55
CA ALA A 319 20.67 10.90 4.13
C ALA A 319 20.37 10.95 5.65
N VAL A 320 19.20 10.49 6.07
CA VAL A 320 18.84 10.34 7.49
C VAL A 320 19.79 9.34 8.17
N ALA A 321 20.05 8.19 7.55
CA ALA A 321 20.94 7.15 8.07
C ALA A 321 22.35 7.67 8.30
N VAL A 322 22.91 8.40 7.36
CA VAL A 322 24.25 9.02 7.48
C VAL A 322 24.29 10.01 8.64
N VAL A 323 23.34 10.94 8.70
CA VAL A 323 23.34 11.99 9.74
C VAL A 323 23.16 11.37 11.13
N VAL A 324 22.15 10.53 11.31
CA VAL A 324 21.87 9.88 12.61
C VAL A 324 22.98 8.88 12.95
N GLY A 325 23.47 8.10 11.99
CA GLY A 325 24.56 7.16 12.16
C GLY A 325 25.85 7.82 12.63
N LEU A 326 26.20 8.99 12.08
CA LEU A 326 27.35 9.78 12.54
C LEU A 326 27.17 10.26 13.98
N VAL A 327 25.98 10.73 14.35
CA VAL A 327 25.67 11.13 15.74
C VAL A 327 25.80 9.95 16.68
N VAL A 328 25.21 8.80 16.33
CA VAL A 328 25.26 7.57 17.13
C VAL A 328 26.70 7.06 17.27
N ALA A 329 27.45 6.97 16.18
CA ALA A 329 28.87 6.55 16.21
C ALA A 329 29.71 7.49 17.06
N SER A 330 29.56 8.81 16.89
CA SER A 330 30.29 9.82 17.69
C SER A 330 29.92 9.71 19.17
N GLY A 331 28.65 9.54 19.51
CA GLY A 331 28.19 9.33 20.88
C GLY A 331 28.77 8.07 21.52
N ARG A 332 28.95 7.01 20.74
CA ARG A 332 29.56 5.75 21.21
C ARG A 332 31.09 5.83 21.38
N VAL A 333 31.76 6.56 20.52
CA VAL A 333 33.25 6.66 20.56
C VAL A 333 33.70 7.74 21.55
N TYR A 334 33.06 8.89 21.57
CA TYR A 334 33.51 10.06 22.33
C TYR A 334 32.58 10.46 23.50
N GLY A 335 31.37 9.91 23.57
CA GLY A 335 30.38 10.29 24.59
C GLY A 335 30.73 9.79 26.00
N PRO A 336 30.17 10.42 27.06
CA PRO A 336 30.25 9.91 28.43
C PRO A 336 29.49 8.58 28.57
N ALA A 337 29.74 7.85 29.66
CA ALA A 337 29.21 6.50 29.86
C ALA A 337 27.69 6.37 29.66
N PRO A 338 26.81 7.27 30.15
CA PRO A 338 25.36 7.16 29.91
C PRO A 338 25.00 7.35 28.43
N VAL A 339 25.65 8.28 27.71
CA VAL A 339 25.43 8.48 26.29
C VAL A 339 25.85 7.24 25.49
N ARG A 340 27.03 6.67 25.81
CA ARG A 340 27.47 5.42 25.18
C ARG A 340 26.49 4.28 25.40
N ALA A 341 25.93 4.16 26.60
CA ALA A 341 24.94 3.12 26.92
C ALA A 341 23.66 3.28 26.10
N VAL A 342 23.10 4.49 26.02
CA VAL A 342 21.91 4.78 25.23
C VAL A 342 22.14 4.52 23.73
N MET A 343 23.26 5.01 23.18
CA MET A 343 23.58 4.79 21.76
C MET A 343 23.81 3.31 21.44
N ARG A 344 24.37 2.54 22.36
CA ARG A 344 24.52 1.09 22.22
C ARG A 344 23.17 0.39 22.24
N ALA A 345 22.34 0.71 23.22
CA ALA A 345 21.00 0.15 23.30
C ALA A 345 20.16 0.43 22.02
N TYR A 346 20.26 1.65 21.48
CA TYR A 346 19.64 1.98 20.19
C TYR A 346 20.08 1.03 19.08
N VAL A 347 21.39 0.85 18.89
CA VAL A 347 21.93 -0.02 17.85
C VAL A 347 21.50 -1.46 18.05
N GLU A 348 21.54 -1.97 19.29
CA GLU A 348 21.16 -3.34 19.61
C GLU A 348 19.65 -3.59 19.35
N VAL A 349 18.78 -2.68 19.78
CA VAL A 349 17.32 -2.79 19.58
C VAL A 349 16.97 -2.72 18.09
N ILE A 350 17.51 -1.71 17.39
CA ILE A 350 17.17 -1.51 15.98
C ILE A 350 17.69 -2.65 15.10
N ARG A 351 18.91 -3.12 15.31
CA ARG A 351 19.46 -4.27 14.56
C ARG A 351 18.91 -5.62 15.01
N GLY A 352 18.37 -5.70 16.23
CA GLY A 352 17.76 -6.90 16.78
C GLY A 352 16.27 -7.08 16.42
N THR A 353 15.66 -6.09 15.74
CA THR A 353 14.23 -6.15 15.36
C THR A 353 14.04 -6.00 13.85
N PRO A 354 13.01 -6.66 13.25
CA PRO A 354 12.75 -6.55 11.83
C PRO A 354 12.38 -5.12 11.41
N VAL A 355 12.94 -4.64 10.31
CA VAL A 355 12.63 -3.30 9.76
C VAL A 355 11.15 -3.14 9.44
N LEU A 356 10.49 -4.19 8.96
CA LEU A 356 9.05 -4.17 8.68
C LEU A 356 8.23 -3.87 9.96
N LEU A 357 8.59 -4.50 11.08
CA LEU A 357 7.96 -4.23 12.38
C LEU A 357 8.16 -2.77 12.81
N GLN A 358 9.36 -2.23 12.63
CA GLN A 358 9.67 -0.83 12.95
C GLN A 358 8.84 0.14 12.11
N LEU A 359 8.66 -0.16 10.82
CA LEU A 359 7.79 0.61 9.92
C LEU A 359 6.33 0.60 10.42
N PHE A 360 5.79 -0.56 10.79
CA PHE A 360 4.44 -0.67 11.34
C PHE A 360 4.27 0.08 12.65
N VAL A 361 5.21 -0.05 13.58
CA VAL A 361 5.17 0.67 14.87
C VAL A 361 5.21 2.18 14.62
N LEU A 362 6.10 2.66 13.74
CA LEU A 362 6.24 4.08 13.45
C LEU A 362 5.00 4.65 12.78
N TYR A 363 4.42 3.92 11.82
CA TYR A 363 3.32 4.43 11.00
C TYR A 363 1.96 4.23 11.67
N TYR A 364 1.67 3.03 12.18
CA TYR A 364 0.39 2.69 12.80
C TYR A 364 0.43 2.79 14.33
N GLY A 365 1.49 2.29 14.96
CA GLY A 365 1.59 2.22 16.41
C GLY A 365 1.67 3.59 17.10
N LEU A 366 2.40 4.53 16.50
CA LEU A 366 2.55 5.88 17.05
C LEU A 366 1.51 6.88 16.54
N ALA A 367 0.55 6.45 15.72
CA ALA A 367 -0.44 7.34 15.10
C ALA A 367 -1.30 8.13 16.10
N GLY A 368 -1.50 7.61 17.33
CA GLY A 368 -2.18 8.31 18.41
C GLY A 368 -1.38 9.47 19.03
N LEU A 369 -0.05 9.46 18.87
CA LEU A 369 0.85 10.49 19.39
C LEU A 369 1.31 11.45 18.28
N VAL A 370 1.74 10.89 17.14
CA VAL A 370 2.26 11.65 16.00
C VAL A 370 1.73 11.03 14.72
N ARG A 371 1.02 11.81 13.91
CA ARG A 371 0.53 11.38 12.60
C ARG A 371 1.55 11.75 11.53
N LEU A 372 2.31 10.77 11.05
CA LEU A 372 3.26 10.95 9.97
C LEU A 372 2.61 10.59 8.63
N PRO A 373 2.78 11.39 7.58
CA PRO A 373 2.45 10.96 6.22
C PRO A 373 3.24 9.70 5.85
N ALA A 374 2.64 8.79 5.06
CA ALA A 374 3.25 7.50 4.71
C ALA A 374 4.67 7.63 4.14
N PHE A 375 4.87 8.59 3.22
CA PHE A 375 6.17 8.86 2.63
C PHE A 375 7.23 9.25 3.69
N LEU A 376 6.87 10.13 4.63
CA LEU A 376 7.78 10.56 5.69
C LEU A 376 8.06 9.42 6.68
N ALA A 377 7.04 8.63 7.03
CA ALA A 377 7.19 7.44 7.87
C ALA A 377 8.12 6.41 7.22
N ALA A 378 8.03 6.21 5.89
CA ALA A 378 8.93 5.36 5.13
C ALA A 378 10.38 5.86 5.20
N VAL A 379 10.61 7.14 4.91
CA VAL A 379 11.94 7.76 4.96
C VAL A 379 12.55 7.68 6.37
N LEU A 380 11.79 8.02 7.41
CA LEU A 380 12.27 7.98 8.79
C LEU A 380 12.48 6.54 9.27
N GLY A 381 11.55 5.62 8.97
CA GLY A 381 11.65 4.23 9.41
C GLY A 381 12.86 3.52 8.81
N LEU A 382 13.04 3.60 7.49
CA LEU A 382 14.23 3.07 6.82
C LEU A 382 15.49 3.81 7.27
N GLY A 383 15.45 5.14 7.33
CA GLY A 383 16.61 5.95 7.71
C GLY A 383 17.09 5.67 9.12
N LEU A 384 16.19 5.55 10.10
CA LEU A 384 16.55 5.18 11.48
C LEU A 384 17.02 3.72 11.57
N ASN A 385 16.43 2.80 10.81
CA ASN A 385 16.92 1.43 10.76
C ASN A 385 18.36 1.39 10.25
N TYR A 386 18.63 1.97 9.08
CA TYR A 386 19.96 1.98 8.48
C TYR A 386 20.96 2.84 9.25
N ALA A 387 20.54 3.83 10.03
CA ALA A 387 21.42 4.60 10.91
C ALA A 387 22.14 3.72 11.94
N ALA A 388 21.52 2.65 12.39
CA ALA A 388 22.16 1.70 13.31
C ALA A 388 23.27 0.88 12.63
N TYR A 389 23.11 0.56 11.33
CA TYR A 389 24.15 -0.11 10.53
C TYR A 389 25.28 0.86 10.19
N GLU A 390 24.94 2.05 9.72
CA GLU A 390 25.91 3.12 9.43
C GLU A 390 26.72 3.49 10.65
N ALA A 391 26.11 3.54 11.85
CA ALA A 391 26.83 3.81 13.09
C ALA A 391 27.92 2.76 13.40
N GLU A 392 27.70 1.49 13.07
CA GLU A 392 28.71 0.45 13.21
C GLU A 392 29.82 0.58 12.16
N ILE A 393 29.46 0.92 10.92
CA ILE A 393 30.42 1.18 9.84
C ILE A 393 31.34 2.33 10.25
N TYR A 394 30.79 3.45 10.71
CA TYR A 394 31.57 4.61 11.12
C TYR A 394 32.45 4.32 12.36
N ARG A 395 31.90 3.61 13.35
CA ARG A 395 32.68 3.20 14.53
C ARG A 395 33.86 2.32 14.12
N SER A 396 33.60 1.28 13.32
CA SER A 396 34.67 0.37 12.86
C SER A 396 35.72 1.09 12.02
N ALA A 397 35.29 1.99 11.14
CA ALA A 397 36.17 2.80 10.31
C ALA A 397 37.05 3.76 11.16
N LEU A 398 36.47 4.39 12.20
CA LEU A 398 37.24 5.20 13.13
C LEU A 398 38.24 4.38 13.94
N GLU A 399 37.91 3.18 14.35
CA GLU A 399 38.75 2.28 15.11
C GLU A 399 39.88 1.62 14.28
N ALA A 400 39.66 1.51 12.94
CA ALA A 400 40.65 0.96 12.02
C ALA A 400 41.85 1.88 11.79
N VAL A 401 41.75 3.17 12.11
CA VAL A 401 42.87 4.11 11.97
C VAL A 401 43.97 3.77 13.01
N SER A 402 45.20 3.62 12.52
CA SER A 402 46.36 3.19 13.31
C SER A 402 46.56 4.04 14.57
N ARG A 403 46.66 3.38 15.73
CA ARG A 403 46.93 4.03 17.01
C ARG A 403 48.28 4.81 16.99
N ALA A 404 49.30 4.26 16.32
CA ALA A 404 50.59 4.92 16.18
C ALA A 404 50.49 6.28 15.48
N GLN A 405 49.62 6.40 14.44
CA GLN A 405 49.41 7.69 13.79
C GLN A 405 48.69 8.69 14.70
N LEU A 406 47.77 8.23 15.53
CA LEU A 406 47.04 9.10 16.48
C LEU A 406 47.99 9.56 17.60
N GLU A 407 48.87 8.70 18.10
CA GLU A 407 49.91 9.02 19.11
C GLU A 407 50.96 9.98 18.55
N ALA A 408 51.45 9.76 17.33
CA ALA A 408 52.33 10.68 16.63
C ALA A 408 51.73 12.08 16.50
N ALA A 409 50.43 12.17 16.11
CA ALA A 409 49.74 13.46 16.02
C ALA A 409 49.61 14.17 17.39
N ARG A 410 49.38 13.42 18.49
CA ARG A 410 49.41 13.97 19.86
C ARG A 410 50.78 14.48 20.25
N THR A 411 51.84 13.75 19.92
CA THR A 411 53.21 14.17 20.16
C THR A 411 53.57 15.46 19.41
N LEU A 412 52.99 15.66 18.23
CA LEU A 412 53.10 16.91 17.47
C LEU A 412 52.22 18.06 18.01
N GLY A 413 51.53 17.86 19.13
CA GLY A 413 50.74 18.89 19.80
C GLY A 413 49.34 19.10 19.21
N PHE A 414 48.82 18.19 18.35
CA PHE A 414 47.46 18.29 17.82
C PHE A 414 46.44 18.00 18.92
N SER A 415 45.42 18.86 19.00
CA SER A 415 44.25 18.59 19.84
C SER A 415 43.43 17.43 19.30
N GLU A 416 42.60 16.77 20.12
CA GLU A 416 41.75 15.66 19.71
C GLU A 416 40.79 16.06 18.55
N ALA A 417 40.31 17.31 18.51
CA ALA A 417 39.51 17.83 17.42
C ALA A 417 40.32 17.94 16.10
N GLN A 418 41.59 18.40 16.19
CA GLN A 418 42.49 18.43 15.03
C GLN A 418 42.85 17.03 14.56
N ILE A 419 43.12 16.10 15.47
CA ILE A 419 43.37 14.68 15.16
C ILE A 419 42.15 14.08 14.44
N LEU A 420 40.95 14.32 14.95
CA LEU A 420 39.73 13.85 14.30
C LEU A 420 39.55 14.44 12.89
N ARG A 421 39.74 15.75 12.75
CA ARG A 421 39.49 16.45 11.47
C ARG A 421 40.57 16.20 10.41
N LEU A 422 41.85 16.12 10.81
CA LEU A 422 42.97 16.12 9.89
C LEU A 422 43.61 14.75 9.69
N VAL A 423 43.50 13.84 10.66
CA VAL A 423 44.13 12.51 10.62
C VAL A 423 43.12 11.39 10.56
N ARG A 424 42.27 11.28 11.58
CA ARG A 424 41.37 10.13 11.79
C ARG A 424 40.17 10.18 10.84
N GLY A 425 39.50 11.33 10.72
CA GLY A 425 38.27 11.47 9.94
C GLY A 425 38.45 11.20 8.44
N PRO A 426 39.45 11.81 7.77
CA PRO A 426 39.68 11.54 6.34
C PRO A 426 40.00 10.07 6.02
N GLN A 427 40.73 9.40 6.92
CA GLN A 427 41.05 7.97 6.74
C GLN A 427 39.84 7.10 7.04
N ALA A 428 39.13 7.36 8.15
CA ALA A 428 37.89 6.65 8.49
C ALA A 428 36.84 6.77 7.38
N LEU A 429 36.68 7.97 6.77
CA LEU A 429 35.77 8.15 5.66
C LEU A 429 36.13 7.25 4.47
N ARG A 430 37.41 7.10 4.14
CA ARG A 430 37.85 6.19 3.07
C ARG A 430 37.49 4.74 3.37
N TYR A 431 37.63 4.29 4.61
CA TYR A 431 37.27 2.93 5.02
C TYR A 431 35.75 2.72 5.05
N ALA A 432 34.97 3.77 5.34
CA ALA A 432 33.52 3.69 5.41
C ALA A 432 32.83 3.68 4.05
N LEU A 433 33.40 4.32 3.02
CA LEU A 433 32.69 4.56 1.74
C LEU A 433 32.26 3.28 1.01
N ALA A 434 33.04 2.23 1.02
CA ALA A 434 32.68 0.98 0.38
C ALA A 434 31.53 0.25 1.10
N PRO A 435 31.59 0.01 2.44
CA PRO A 435 30.46 -0.51 3.20
C PRO A 435 29.19 0.35 3.07
N MET A 436 29.27 1.68 3.18
CA MET A 436 28.14 2.59 2.98
C MET A 436 27.45 2.41 1.62
N THR A 437 28.27 2.23 0.56
CA THR A 437 27.71 1.99 -0.78
C THR A 437 26.96 0.66 -0.85
N ASN A 438 27.45 -0.38 -0.17
CA ASN A 438 26.75 -1.66 -0.08
C ASN A 438 25.46 -1.54 0.72
N ASP A 439 25.47 -0.79 1.82
CA ASP A 439 24.25 -0.51 2.61
C ASP A 439 23.25 0.29 1.80
N PHE A 440 23.68 1.25 0.98
CA PHE A 440 22.77 1.97 0.10
C PHE A 440 22.12 1.06 -0.96
N VAL A 441 22.85 0.10 -1.51
CA VAL A 441 22.30 -0.92 -2.43
C VAL A 441 21.32 -1.84 -1.71
N ALA A 442 21.57 -2.18 -0.43
CA ALA A 442 20.63 -2.95 0.38
C ALA A 442 19.37 -2.14 0.68
N LEU A 443 19.51 -0.90 1.15
CA LEU A 443 18.41 0.03 1.43
C LEU A 443 17.52 0.26 0.20
N LEU A 444 18.12 0.39 -0.99
CA LEU A 444 17.38 0.51 -2.25
C LEU A 444 16.45 -0.70 -2.50
N LYS A 445 16.85 -1.90 -2.11
CA LYS A 445 16.01 -3.11 -2.21
C LYS A 445 15.00 -3.19 -1.06
N ASP A 446 15.42 -2.85 0.15
CA ASP A 446 14.56 -2.85 1.34
C ASP A 446 13.49 -1.76 1.29
N SER A 447 13.65 -0.73 0.43
CA SER A 447 12.59 0.22 0.16
C SER A 447 11.31 -0.43 -0.39
N SER A 448 11.39 -1.66 -0.93
CA SER A 448 10.21 -2.46 -1.29
C SER A 448 9.27 -2.73 -0.10
N LEU A 449 9.80 -2.76 1.13
CA LEU A 449 9.03 -2.98 2.34
C LEU A 449 8.09 -1.81 2.68
N VAL A 450 8.33 -0.61 2.13
CA VAL A 450 7.43 0.53 2.38
C VAL A 450 6.12 0.44 1.60
N SER A 451 5.99 -0.53 0.69
CA SER A 451 4.74 -0.86 0.00
C SER A 451 3.59 -1.09 0.98
N VAL A 452 3.87 -1.64 2.17
CA VAL A 452 2.88 -1.87 3.23
C VAL A 452 2.38 -0.57 3.91
N LEU A 453 3.11 0.54 3.75
CA LEU A 453 2.75 1.86 4.26
C LEU A 453 2.00 2.73 3.24
N THR A 454 1.41 2.13 2.23
CA THR A 454 0.67 2.82 1.15
C THR A 454 1.52 3.67 0.20
N VAL A 455 2.85 3.59 0.29
CA VAL A 455 3.75 4.24 -0.66
C VAL A 455 3.80 3.44 -1.96
N VAL A 456 3.33 4.04 -3.05
CA VAL A 456 3.33 3.38 -4.37
C VAL A 456 4.73 3.49 -4.99
N GLU A 457 5.66 2.71 -4.45
CA GLU A 457 7.00 2.51 -4.97
C GLU A 457 7.02 1.39 -6.03
N LEU A 458 8.19 1.01 -6.52
CA LEU A 458 8.32 0.10 -7.67
C LEU A 458 7.65 -1.27 -7.44
N THR A 459 7.78 -1.86 -6.24
CA THR A 459 7.20 -3.17 -5.92
C THR A 459 5.68 -3.08 -5.79
N LYS A 460 5.16 -2.04 -5.12
CA LYS A 460 3.71 -1.80 -5.01
C LYS A 460 3.08 -1.56 -6.38
N GLN A 461 3.72 -0.76 -7.24
CA GLN A 461 3.25 -0.54 -8.60
C GLN A 461 3.25 -1.82 -9.43
N THR A 462 4.24 -2.68 -9.22
CA THR A 462 4.31 -3.99 -9.86
C THR A 462 3.17 -4.90 -9.41
N ALA A 463 2.86 -4.93 -8.12
CA ALA A 463 1.75 -5.71 -7.56
C ALA A 463 0.40 -5.24 -8.15
N ILE A 464 0.15 -3.92 -8.21
CA ILE A 464 -1.05 -3.35 -8.86
C ILE A 464 -1.18 -3.87 -10.31
N TYR A 465 -0.08 -3.90 -11.08
CA TYR A 465 -0.13 -4.37 -12.46
C TYR A 465 -0.28 -5.87 -12.57
N ALA A 466 0.40 -6.64 -11.72
CA ALA A 466 0.29 -8.08 -11.71
C ALA A 466 -1.16 -8.51 -11.47
N THR A 467 -1.83 -7.86 -10.53
CA THR A 467 -3.24 -8.09 -10.23
C THR A 467 -4.15 -7.66 -11.38
N ASN A 468 -3.92 -6.47 -11.96
CA ASN A 468 -4.74 -5.97 -13.08
C ASN A 468 -4.61 -6.83 -14.35
N ILE A 469 -3.40 -7.36 -14.62
CA ILE A 469 -3.15 -8.26 -15.76
C ILE A 469 -3.56 -9.69 -15.45
N GLY A 470 -3.60 -10.09 -14.17
CA GLY A 470 -3.82 -11.46 -13.72
C GLY A 470 -2.60 -12.37 -13.88
N SER A 471 -1.38 -11.80 -13.86
CA SER A 471 -0.12 -12.54 -13.99
C SER A 471 1.05 -11.77 -13.40
N TRP A 472 1.88 -12.44 -12.60
CA TRP A 472 3.08 -11.88 -11.99
C TRP A 472 4.33 -11.98 -12.86
N ILE A 473 4.32 -12.82 -13.90
CA ILE A 473 5.54 -13.16 -14.67
C ILE A 473 6.12 -11.88 -15.31
N MET A 474 5.36 -11.24 -16.18
CA MET A 474 5.88 -10.10 -16.93
C MET A 474 6.10 -8.84 -16.06
N PRO A 475 5.17 -8.41 -15.20
CA PRO A 475 5.40 -7.30 -14.26
C PRO A 475 6.60 -7.56 -13.35
N GLY A 476 6.74 -8.77 -12.81
CA GLY A 476 7.87 -9.16 -11.95
C GLY A 476 9.22 -9.12 -12.67
N VAL A 477 9.28 -9.61 -13.90
CA VAL A 477 10.50 -9.52 -14.73
C VAL A 477 10.88 -8.06 -14.99
N LEU A 478 9.91 -7.20 -15.36
CA LEU A 478 10.15 -5.78 -15.57
C LEU A 478 10.63 -5.08 -14.29
N CYS A 479 9.99 -5.37 -13.16
CA CYS A 479 10.41 -4.88 -11.86
C CYS A 479 11.87 -5.28 -11.56
N GLY A 480 12.20 -6.55 -11.73
CA GLY A 480 13.56 -7.05 -11.53
C GLY A 480 14.58 -6.36 -12.43
N VAL A 481 14.25 -6.13 -13.70
CA VAL A 481 15.11 -5.39 -14.65
C VAL A 481 15.32 -3.96 -14.18
N VAL A 482 14.27 -3.27 -13.73
CA VAL A 482 14.39 -1.89 -13.22
C VAL A 482 15.24 -1.85 -11.94
N TYR A 483 15.02 -2.75 -10.96
CA TYR A 483 15.86 -2.85 -9.77
C TYR A 483 17.33 -3.13 -10.12
N LEU A 484 17.61 -4.01 -11.10
CA LEU A 484 18.96 -4.27 -11.57
C LEU A 484 19.58 -3.02 -12.22
N ALA A 485 18.81 -2.30 -13.05
CA ALA A 485 19.27 -1.07 -13.68
C ALA A 485 19.62 0.02 -12.66
N MET A 486 18.92 0.08 -11.53
CA MET A 486 19.19 1.02 -10.43
C MET A 486 20.36 0.54 -9.56
N SER A 487 20.42 -0.73 -9.18
CA SER A 487 21.38 -1.26 -8.22
C SER A 487 22.77 -1.56 -8.81
N LEU A 488 22.85 -2.02 -10.08
CA LEU A 488 24.14 -2.37 -10.69
C LEU A 488 25.12 -1.20 -10.83
N PRO A 489 24.72 0.02 -11.22
CA PRO A 489 25.62 1.17 -11.24
C PRO A 489 26.18 1.49 -9.84
N LEU A 490 25.33 1.44 -8.82
CA LEU A 490 25.73 1.66 -7.41
C LEU A 490 26.70 0.59 -6.93
N ALA A 491 26.40 -0.68 -7.18
CA ALA A 491 27.29 -1.79 -6.84
C ALA A 491 28.65 -1.71 -7.58
N ARG A 492 28.67 -1.23 -8.83
CA ARG A 492 29.92 -0.97 -9.56
C ARG A 492 30.71 0.17 -8.94
N LEU A 493 30.02 1.22 -8.50
CA LEU A 493 30.64 2.33 -7.77
C LEU A 493 31.29 1.84 -6.49
N GLY A 494 30.56 1.07 -5.66
CA GLY A 494 31.09 0.47 -4.43
C GLY A 494 32.39 -0.32 -4.67
N ARG A 495 32.38 -1.24 -5.65
CA ARG A 495 33.60 -2.00 -6.02
C ARG A 495 34.75 -1.14 -6.54
N ARG A 496 34.46 0.01 -7.19
CA ARG A 496 35.52 0.95 -7.61
C ARG A 496 36.12 1.66 -6.41
N LEU A 497 35.29 2.08 -5.46
CA LEU A 497 35.73 2.72 -4.23
C LEU A 497 36.56 1.77 -3.38
N GLU A 498 36.10 0.53 -3.21
CA GLU A 498 36.83 -0.53 -2.52
C GLU A 498 38.22 -0.77 -3.11
N ARG A 499 38.32 -0.93 -4.46
CA ARG A 499 39.60 -1.12 -5.14
C ARG A 499 40.51 0.07 -5.06
N ARG A 500 39.98 1.31 -4.98
CA ARG A 500 40.78 2.54 -4.95
C ARG A 500 41.26 2.89 -3.56
N TRP A 501 40.48 2.53 -2.52
CA TRP A 501 40.73 2.98 -1.16
C TRP A 501 40.77 1.86 -0.10
N GLY A 502 40.34 0.64 -0.44
CA GLY A 502 40.34 -0.50 0.47
C GLY A 502 41.62 -1.34 0.48
N ALA A 503 42.55 -1.07 -0.43
CA ALA A 503 43.89 -1.70 -0.48
C ALA A 503 44.92 -0.73 0.07
N ALA A 504 45.02 -0.63 1.41
CA ALA A 504 46.13 -0.01 2.13
C ALA A 504 46.38 -0.81 3.40
#